data_cc271fe1303650bdfe0216776e19bbb7
#
_entry.id   cc271fe1303650bdfe0216776e19bbb7
#
_cell.length_a   1.000
_cell.length_b   1.000
_cell.length_c   1.000
_cell.angle_alpha   90.00
_cell.angle_beta   90.00
_cell.angle_gamma   90.00
#
_symmetry.space_group_name_H-M   'P 1'
#
loop_
_entity.id
_entity.type
_entity.pdbx_description
1 polymer ?
#
loop_
_entity_poly.entity_id
_entity_poly.type
_entity_poly.pdbx_seq_one_letter_code
_entity_poly.pdbx_strand_id
1 'polypeptide(L)'
;MPMVGHIAENSLAIDHEFREGNAAPAARNLEFVQACERKMPKGKRIKAVRADSAAYQADVFNYCEETHKLFAIGADQDAAVKAVIAAIPEGEWKTFRDGEIAETVHCMNKTDKAFRLIVLRRPREQDLFEDKSLYRYHAIASNRPNEDAAVTMEWYSQRGDASENRIKDLKVGFGMEYMPCGSFQANAVFFAMGC
;
A
#
# COMPACT_ATOMS: atom_id res chain seq x y z
N MET A 1 13.11 5.92 -6.28
CA MET A 1 12.72 4.49 -6.21
C MET A 1 11.67 4.23 -7.28
N PRO A 2 11.81 3.21 -8.15
CA PRO A 2 10.84 2.94 -9.22
C PRO A 2 9.48 2.47 -8.66
N MET A 3 8.42 2.68 -9.45
CA MET A 3 7.09 2.11 -9.20
C MET A 3 6.80 0.99 -10.19
N VAL A 4 6.09 -0.04 -9.75
CA VAL A 4 5.61 -1.13 -10.61
C VAL A 4 4.17 -1.47 -10.22
N GLY A 5 3.29 -1.50 -11.20
CA GLY A 5 1.91 -1.94 -11.05
C GLY A 5 1.74 -3.36 -11.55
N HIS A 6 1.16 -4.22 -10.74
CA HIS A 6 0.89 -5.62 -11.07
C HIS A 6 -0.60 -5.93 -11.05
N ILE A 7 -1.04 -6.78 -11.96
CA ILE A 7 -2.37 -7.39 -11.92
C ILE A 7 -2.30 -8.56 -10.94
N ALA A 8 -3.08 -8.49 -9.86
CA ALA A 8 -3.02 -9.47 -8.77
C ALA A 8 -3.37 -10.90 -9.22
N GLU A 9 -4.32 -11.04 -10.15
CA GLU A 9 -4.85 -12.33 -10.60
C GLU A 9 -3.87 -13.18 -11.41
N ASN A 10 -2.97 -12.54 -12.14
CA ASN A 10 -2.01 -13.26 -13.02
C ASN A 10 -0.56 -12.82 -12.82
N SER A 11 -0.36 -11.86 -11.92
CA SER A 11 0.95 -11.36 -11.55
C SER A 11 1.73 -10.65 -12.66
N LEU A 12 1.09 -10.27 -13.75
CA LEU A 12 1.72 -9.52 -14.83
C LEU A 12 1.92 -8.06 -14.44
N ALA A 13 3.06 -7.50 -14.81
CA ALA A 13 3.26 -6.06 -14.73
C ALA A 13 2.36 -5.36 -15.77
N ILE A 14 1.59 -4.37 -15.34
CA ILE A 14 0.74 -3.55 -16.21
C ILE A 14 1.43 -2.26 -16.61
N ASP A 15 2.19 -1.70 -15.70
CA ASP A 15 2.97 -0.48 -15.90
C ASP A 15 4.14 -0.39 -14.94
N HIS A 16 5.11 0.42 -15.31
CA HIS A 16 6.24 0.78 -14.45
C HIS A 16 6.64 2.23 -14.68
N GLU A 17 7.19 2.85 -13.65
CA GLU A 17 7.81 4.18 -13.74
C GLU A 17 9.18 4.15 -13.10
N PHE A 18 10.24 4.31 -13.92
CA PHE A 18 11.59 4.49 -13.43
C PHE A 18 11.77 5.93 -12.95
N ARG A 19 12.19 6.11 -11.71
CA ARG A 19 12.27 7.43 -11.06
C ARG A 19 13.70 7.74 -10.65
N GLU A 20 14.03 9.01 -10.61
CA GLU A 20 15.26 9.47 -10.00
C GLU A 20 15.33 9.10 -8.52
N GLY A 21 16.56 8.93 -8.00
CA GLY A 21 16.79 8.49 -6.63
C GLY A 21 16.26 9.45 -5.56
N ASN A 22 16.13 10.73 -5.89
CA ASN A 22 15.58 11.78 -5.03
C ASN A 22 14.06 11.97 -5.15
N ALA A 23 13.39 11.24 -6.04
CA ALA A 23 11.93 11.32 -6.15
C ALA A 23 11.26 10.83 -4.87
N ALA A 24 10.37 11.65 -4.29
CA ALA A 24 9.62 11.28 -3.10
C ALA A 24 8.74 10.05 -3.39
N PRO A 25 8.67 9.07 -2.48
CA PRO A 25 7.82 7.88 -2.65
C PRO A 25 6.36 8.21 -2.94
N ALA A 26 5.85 9.28 -2.33
CA ALA A 26 4.48 9.77 -2.51
C ALA A 26 4.24 10.54 -3.81
N ALA A 27 5.27 10.86 -4.60
CA ALA A 27 5.08 11.63 -5.82
C ALA A 27 4.38 10.83 -6.92
N ARG A 28 3.37 11.44 -7.57
CA ARG A 28 2.71 10.93 -8.78
C ARG A 28 2.02 9.55 -8.65
N ASN A 29 1.57 9.19 -7.45
CA ASN A 29 0.90 7.91 -7.26
C ASN A 29 -0.46 7.87 -7.99
N LEU A 30 -1.23 8.97 -7.96
CA LEU A 30 -2.50 9.06 -8.69
C LEU A 30 -2.29 8.91 -10.19
N GLU A 31 -1.35 9.65 -10.79
CA GLU A 31 -1.04 9.58 -12.22
C GLU A 31 -0.59 8.18 -12.62
N PHE A 32 0.13 7.49 -11.74
CA PHE A 32 0.56 6.11 -11.98
C PHE A 32 -0.63 5.14 -11.97
N VAL A 33 -1.55 5.24 -11.00
CA VAL A 33 -2.78 4.42 -10.98
C VAL A 33 -3.60 4.66 -12.25
N GLN A 34 -3.74 5.92 -12.68
CA GLN A 34 -4.43 6.27 -13.91
C GLN A 34 -3.71 5.74 -15.15
N ALA A 35 -2.38 5.75 -15.16
CA ALA A 35 -1.59 5.17 -16.25
C ALA A 35 -1.80 3.65 -16.35
N CYS A 36 -1.80 2.94 -15.23
CA CYS A 36 -2.16 1.53 -15.17
C CYS A 36 -3.57 1.27 -15.73
N GLU A 37 -4.55 2.10 -15.36
CA GLU A 37 -5.93 1.99 -15.88
C GLU A 37 -5.98 2.11 -17.41
N ARG A 38 -5.27 3.09 -17.97
CA ARG A 38 -5.21 3.29 -19.43
C ARG A 38 -4.58 2.12 -20.19
N LYS A 39 -3.71 1.36 -19.53
CA LYS A 39 -3.03 0.20 -20.11
C LYS A 39 -3.78 -1.11 -19.95
N MET A 40 -4.91 -1.10 -19.24
CA MET A 40 -5.74 -2.30 -19.11
C MET A 40 -6.22 -2.77 -20.50
N PRO A 41 -6.28 -4.09 -20.76
CA PRO A 41 -6.83 -4.63 -21.99
C PRO A 41 -8.26 -4.13 -22.24
N LYS A 42 -8.63 -4.02 -23.52
CA LYS A 42 -9.98 -3.58 -23.93
C LYS A 42 -11.09 -4.35 -23.20
N GLY A 43 -12.01 -3.62 -22.59
CA GLY A 43 -13.12 -4.18 -21.83
C GLY A 43 -12.76 -4.65 -20.41
N LYS A 44 -11.51 -4.45 -19.97
CA LYS A 44 -11.08 -4.68 -18.59
C LYS A 44 -10.86 -3.34 -17.88
N ARG A 45 -11.05 -3.34 -16.55
CA ARG A 45 -10.82 -2.17 -15.71
C ARG A 45 -10.24 -2.61 -14.37
N ILE A 46 -9.54 -1.72 -13.71
CA ILE A 46 -9.12 -1.91 -12.32
C ILE A 46 -10.35 -1.82 -11.43
N LYS A 47 -10.64 -2.88 -10.68
CA LYS A 47 -11.74 -2.92 -9.71
C LYS A 47 -11.28 -2.57 -8.30
N ALA A 48 -10.04 -2.90 -7.97
CA ALA A 48 -9.49 -2.67 -6.65
C ALA A 48 -8.00 -2.34 -6.71
N VAL A 49 -7.55 -1.50 -5.79
CA VAL A 49 -6.15 -1.08 -5.66
C VAL A 49 -5.62 -1.51 -4.30
N ARG A 50 -4.44 -2.13 -4.29
CA ARG A 50 -3.66 -2.38 -3.09
C ARG A 50 -2.31 -1.71 -3.22
N ALA A 51 -1.93 -0.93 -2.23
CA ALA A 51 -0.67 -0.20 -2.23
C ALA A 51 -0.09 -0.07 -0.82
N ASP A 52 1.19 0.28 -0.74
CA ASP A 52 1.83 0.63 0.53
C ASP A 52 1.45 2.05 0.99
N SER A 53 2.05 2.49 2.07
CA SER A 53 1.77 3.81 2.64
C SER A 53 2.23 4.98 1.77
N ALA A 54 3.06 4.77 0.76
CA ALA A 54 3.40 5.82 -0.18
C ALA A 54 2.18 6.33 -0.96
N ALA A 55 1.17 5.45 -1.17
CA ALA A 55 -0.10 5.80 -1.81
C ALA A 55 -1.19 6.26 -0.82
N TYR A 56 -0.86 6.47 0.45
CA TYR A 56 -1.79 7.01 1.45
C TYR A 56 -2.02 8.50 1.21
N GLN A 57 -2.83 8.82 0.20
CA GLN A 57 -3.04 10.16 -0.31
C GLN A 57 -4.51 10.40 -0.61
N ALA A 58 -5.01 11.60 -0.27
CA ALA A 58 -6.40 11.95 -0.46
C ALA A 58 -6.85 11.91 -1.92
N ASP A 59 -6.00 12.34 -2.85
CA ASP A 59 -6.28 12.32 -4.29
C ASP A 59 -6.42 10.90 -4.84
N VAL A 60 -5.63 9.96 -4.37
CA VAL A 60 -5.76 8.52 -4.71
C VAL A 60 -7.07 7.96 -4.17
N PHE A 61 -7.45 8.32 -2.94
CA PHE A 61 -8.69 7.85 -2.32
C PHE A 61 -9.91 8.42 -3.01
N ASN A 62 -9.93 9.74 -3.26
CA ASN A 62 -11.02 10.42 -3.98
C ASN A 62 -11.18 9.83 -5.38
N TYR A 63 -10.09 9.61 -6.12
CA TYR A 63 -10.15 8.96 -7.42
C TYR A 63 -10.75 7.55 -7.35
N CYS A 64 -10.40 6.75 -6.35
CA CYS A 64 -10.99 5.43 -6.16
C CYS A 64 -12.50 5.52 -5.89
N GLU A 65 -12.92 6.46 -5.03
CA GLU A 65 -14.33 6.71 -4.73
C GLU A 65 -15.12 7.16 -5.95
N GLU A 66 -14.63 8.17 -6.69
CA GLU A 66 -15.25 8.72 -7.89
C GLU A 66 -15.40 7.68 -9.00
N THR A 67 -14.42 6.80 -9.13
CA THR A 67 -14.40 5.77 -10.18
C THR A 67 -14.89 4.40 -9.71
N HIS A 68 -15.51 4.34 -8.52
CA HIS A 68 -16.06 3.12 -7.92
C HIS A 68 -15.06 1.97 -7.83
N LYS A 69 -13.81 2.28 -7.46
CA LYS A 69 -12.77 1.30 -7.19
C LYS A 69 -12.70 1.03 -5.69
N LEU A 70 -12.52 -0.21 -5.34
CA LEU A 70 -12.18 -0.58 -3.97
C LEU A 70 -10.69 -0.32 -3.72
N PHE A 71 -10.34 -0.04 -2.47
CA PHE A 71 -8.94 0.06 -2.10
C PHE A 71 -8.65 -0.57 -0.73
N ALA A 72 -7.41 -0.99 -0.55
CA ALA A 72 -6.75 -1.21 0.73
C ALA A 72 -5.31 -0.72 0.62
N ILE A 73 -4.99 0.33 1.34
CA ILE A 73 -3.72 1.05 1.26
C ILE A 73 -3.13 1.18 2.66
N GLY A 74 -1.85 0.88 2.80
CA GLY A 74 -1.14 1.05 4.07
C GLY A 74 -1.34 2.48 4.59
N ALA A 75 -1.77 2.63 5.84
CA ALA A 75 -1.96 3.96 6.42
C ALA A 75 -0.62 4.50 6.94
N ASP A 76 -0.34 5.75 6.61
CA ASP A 76 0.77 6.46 7.23
C ASP A 76 0.40 6.80 8.68
N GLN A 77 1.28 6.45 9.61
CA GLN A 77 1.04 6.63 11.04
C GLN A 77 1.44 8.03 11.49
N ASP A 78 0.82 9.04 10.90
CA ASP A 78 0.91 10.42 11.37
C ASP A 78 0.24 10.62 12.74
N ALA A 79 0.29 11.83 13.25
CA ALA A 79 -0.28 12.15 14.56
C ALA A 79 -1.80 11.92 14.62
N ALA A 80 -2.53 12.18 13.53
CA ALA A 80 -3.98 12.02 13.48
C ALA A 80 -4.36 10.52 13.49
N VAL A 81 -3.70 9.71 12.67
CA VAL A 81 -3.89 8.25 12.64
C VAL A 81 -3.53 7.62 13.99
N LYS A 82 -2.40 8.02 14.60
CA LYS A 82 -2.01 7.54 15.94
C LYS A 82 -3.04 7.89 17.00
N ALA A 83 -3.60 9.10 16.96
CA ALA A 83 -4.63 9.53 17.91
C ALA A 83 -5.92 8.69 17.78
N VAL A 84 -6.34 8.42 16.55
CA VAL A 84 -7.52 7.57 16.27
C VAL A 84 -7.29 6.14 16.71
N ILE A 85 -6.11 5.56 16.48
CA ILE A 85 -5.74 4.23 16.97
C ILE A 85 -5.76 4.16 18.49
N ALA A 86 -5.20 5.16 19.17
CA ALA A 86 -5.17 5.23 20.63
C ALA A 86 -6.57 5.36 21.26
N ALA A 87 -7.54 5.85 20.50
CA ALA A 87 -8.94 5.99 20.95
C ALA A 87 -9.76 4.70 20.78
N ILE A 88 -9.23 3.64 20.14
CA ILE A 88 -9.95 2.36 20.00
C ILE A 88 -10.10 1.72 21.40
N PRO A 89 -11.34 1.43 21.83
CA PRO A 89 -11.56 0.78 23.13
C PRO A 89 -10.93 -0.61 23.19
N GLU A 90 -10.40 -1.00 24.35
CA GLU A 90 -9.79 -2.34 24.51
C GLU A 90 -10.76 -3.49 24.18
N GLY A 91 -12.05 -3.34 24.42
CA GLY A 91 -13.06 -4.36 24.08
C GLY A 91 -13.31 -4.56 22.59
N GLU A 92 -12.83 -3.67 21.73
CA GLU A 92 -12.98 -3.79 20.27
C GLU A 92 -11.86 -4.60 19.61
N TRP A 93 -10.77 -4.89 20.34
CA TRP A 93 -9.67 -5.69 19.84
C TRP A 93 -10.01 -7.17 19.86
N LYS A 94 -9.89 -7.84 18.72
CA LYS A 94 -10.16 -9.26 18.51
C LYS A 94 -8.88 -9.99 18.14
N THR A 95 -8.71 -11.20 18.61
CA THR A 95 -7.55 -12.03 18.26
C THR A 95 -7.48 -12.24 16.75
N PHE A 96 -6.31 -12.00 16.18
CA PHE A 96 -6.04 -12.20 14.76
C PHE A 96 -4.56 -12.57 14.55
N ARG A 97 -4.31 -13.80 14.09
CA ARG A 97 -2.96 -14.37 13.91
C ARG A 97 -2.13 -14.27 15.22
N ASP A 98 -0.95 -13.65 15.11
CA ASP A 98 0.01 -13.39 16.19
C ASP A 98 -0.23 -12.07 16.94
N GLY A 99 -1.41 -11.51 16.80
CA GLY A 99 -1.77 -10.21 17.39
C GLY A 99 -3.27 -10.05 17.56
N GLU A 100 -3.71 -8.80 17.52
CA GLU A 100 -5.11 -8.41 17.64
C GLU A 100 -5.46 -7.37 16.57
N ILE A 101 -6.68 -7.47 16.06
CA ILE A 101 -7.22 -6.57 15.04
C ILE A 101 -8.41 -5.79 15.59
N ALA A 102 -8.50 -4.54 15.22
CA ALA A 102 -9.66 -3.70 15.43
C ALA A 102 -9.88 -2.77 14.24
N GLU A 103 -11.03 -2.15 14.16
CA GLU A 103 -11.30 -1.14 13.13
C GLU A 103 -11.96 0.09 13.72
N THR A 104 -11.74 1.20 13.04
CA THR A 104 -12.37 2.48 13.33
C THR A 104 -12.57 3.25 12.02
N VAL A 105 -13.12 4.43 12.09
CA VAL A 105 -13.33 5.30 10.94
C VAL A 105 -12.36 6.48 11.00
N HIS A 106 -11.78 6.81 9.86
CA HIS A 106 -10.90 7.97 9.72
C HIS A 106 -11.23 8.77 8.47
N CYS A 107 -10.84 10.04 8.47
CA CYS A 107 -11.00 10.96 7.36
C CYS A 107 -9.78 11.87 7.29
N MET A 108 -9.10 11.94 6.17
CA MET A 108 -8.05 12.94 5.95
C MET A 108 -8.67 14.29 5.58
N ASN A 109 -7.98 15.39 5.87
CA ASN A 109 -8.49 16.76 5.62
C ASN A 109 -8.94 17.01 4.17
N LYS A 110 -8.46 16.25 3.20
CA LYS A 110 -8.72 16.42 1.77
C LYS A 110 -9.46 15.25 1.14
N THR A 111 -9.92 14.29 1.93
CA THR A 111 -10.77 13.20 1.41
C THR A 111 -12.23 13.62 1.44
N ASP A 112 -12.96 13.30 0.38
CA ASP A 112 -14.40 13.61 0.27
C ASP A 112 -15.24 12.71 1.18
N LYS A 113 -14.74 11.53 1.50
CA LYS A 113 -15.41 10.53 2.33
C LYS A 113 -14.50 9.99 3.42
N ALA A 114 -15.12 9.62 4.53
CA ALA A 114 -14.46 8.83 5.55
C ALA A 114 -14.25 7.38 5.05
N PHE A 115 -13.24 6.73 5.55
CA PHE A 115 -12.87 5.36 5.22
C PHE A 115 -12.63 4.53 6.49
N ARG A 116 -12.68 3.23 6.34
CA ARG A 116 -12.34 2.29 7.41
C ARG A 116 -10.83 2.33 7.65
N LEU A 117 -10.42 2.49 8.90
CA LEU A 117 -9.05 2.30 9.34
C LEU A 117 -8.99 0.98 10.10
N ILE A 118 -8.41 -0.03 9.48
CA ILE A 118 -8.26 -1.36 10.05
C ILE A 118 -6.86 -1.46 10.63
N VAL A 119 -6.75 -1.82 11.89
CA VAL A 119 -5.51 -1.77 12.67
C VAL A 119 -5.19 -3.13 13.22
N LEU A 120 -3.98 -3.60 12.96
CA LEU A 120 -3.37 -4.78 13.58
C LEU A 120 -2.37 -4.31 14.63
N ARG A 121 -2.49 -4.79 15.86
CA ARG A 121 -1.49 -4.60 16.91
C ARG A 121 -0.83 -5.92 17.26
N ARG A 122 0.49 -5.88 17.46
CA ARG A 122 1.28 -7.01 17.93
C ARG A 122 2.06 -6.63 19.16
N PRO A 123 2.21 -7.52 20.16
CA PRO A 123 3.10 -7.29 21.27
C PRO A 123 4.51 -6.94 20.76
N ARG A 124 5.13 -5.98 21.41
CA ARG A 124 6.52 -5.62 21.15
C ARG A 124 7.41 -6.34 22.15
N GLU A 125 8.45 -7.01 21.68
CA GLU A 125 9.52 -7.43 22.59
C GLU A 125 10.11 -6.17 23.21
N GLN A 126 10.13 -6.09 24.55
CA GLN A 126 10.61 -4.92 25.27
C GLN A 126 12.12 -4.80 25.06
N ASP A 127 12.50 -3.85 24.22
CA ASP A 127 13.89 -3.38 24.20
C ASP A 127 14.05 -2.35 25.34
N LEU A 128 15.07 -2.55 26.19
CA LEU A 128 15.29 -1.78 27.42
C LEU A 128 15.51 -0.26 27.19
N PHE A 129 15.66 0.16 25.94
CA PHE A 129 16.04 1.53 25.58
C PHE A 129 15.08 2.27 24.66
N GLU A 130 13.97 1.66 24.22
CA GLU A 130 13.03 2.29 23.31
C GLU A 130 11.61 2.40 23.87
N ASP A 131 10.91 3.37 23.32
CA ASP A 131 9.54 3.82 23.43
C ASP A 131 8.58 2.92 24.26
N LYS A 132 7.85 3.55 25.18
CA LYS A 132 6.92 2.94 26.15
C LYS A 132 5.68 2.26 25.53
N SER A 133 5.61 2.12 24.22
CA SER A 133 4.49 1.44 23.56
C SER A 133 4.60 -0.07 23.68
N LEU A 134 3.64 -0.69 24.34
CA LEU A 134 3.52 -2.14 24.51
C LEU A 134 3.27 -2.87 23.19
N TYR A 135 2.83 -2.16 22.16
CA TYR A 135 2.41 -2.71 20.88
C TYR A 135 3.08 -2.02 19.70
N ARG A 136 3.35 -2.82 18.65
CA ARG A 136 3.60 -2.32 17.30
C ARG A 136 2.28 -2.32 16.55
N TYR A 137 1.95 -1.21 15.91
CA TYR A 137 0.75 -1.06 15.11
C TYR A 137 1.05 -1.12 13.62
N HIS A 138 0.18 -1.77 12.86
CA HIS A 138 0.10 -1.71 11.41
C HIS A 138 -1.33 -1.36 11.03
N ALA A 139 -1.52 -0.30 10.27
CA ALA A 139 -2.84 0.18 9.90
C ALA A 139 -3.00 0.22 8.38
N ILE A 140 -4.21 -0.05 7.91
CA ILE A 140 -4.60 0.11 6.51
C ILE A 140 -5.89 0.92 6.41
N ALA A 141 -5.95 1.76 5.37
CA ALA A 141 -7.17 2.45 4.98
C ALA A 141 -7.91 1.63 3.91
N SER A 142 -9.21 1.51 4.01
CA SER A 142 -10.01 0.75 3.06
C SER A 142 -11.43 1.31 2.92
N ASN A 143 -11.98 1.28 1.70
CA ASN A 143 -13.38 1.54 1.41
C ASN A 143 -14.18 0.26 1.10
N ARG A 144 -13.64 -0.92 1.36
CA ARG A 144 -14.35 -2.20 1.15
C ARG A 144 -15.51 -2.31 2.14
N PRO A 145 -16.77 -2.28 1.66
CA PRO A 145 -17.93 -2.31 2.55
C PRO A 145 -18.22 -3.73 3.03
N ASN A 146 -18.86 -3.86 4.19
CA ASN A 146 -19.50 -5.08 4.69
C ASN A 146 -18.60 -6.33 4.80
N GLU A 147 -17.29 -6.16 4.80
CA GLU A 147 -16.35 -7.26 5.06
C GLU A 147 -15.79 -7.16 6.48
N ASP A 148 -15.54 -8.31 7.08
CA ASP A 148 -14.80 -8.38 8.34
C ASP A 148 -13.40 -7.74 8.19
N ALA A 149 -12.96 -7.04 9.23
CA ALA A 149 -11.64 -6.41 9.26
C ALA A 149 -10.51 -7.40 8.98
N ALA A 150 -10.63 -8.63 9.51
CA ALA A 150 -9.68 -9.70 9.29
C ALA A 150 -9.60 -10.10 7.81
N VAL A 151 -10.73 -10.25 7.12
CA VAL A 151 -10.79 -10.59 5.70
C VAL A 151 -10.14 -9.50 4.84
N THR A 152 -10.43 -8.23 5.15
CA THR A 152 -9.81 -7.12 4.42
C THR A 152 -8.31 -7.03 4.68
N MET A 153 -7.86 -7.26 5.92
CA MET A 153 -6.44 -7.27 6.28
C MET A 153 -5.70 -8.44 5.61
N GLU A 154 -6.31 -9.62 5.53
CA GLU A 154 -5.75 -10.77 4.81
C GLU A 154 -5.61 -10.50 3.32
N TRP A 155 -6.67 -9.96 2.72
CA TRP A 155 -6.61 -9.57 1.31
C TRP A 155 -5.50 -8.53 1.05
N TYR A 156 -5.36 -7.53 1.92
CA TYR A 156 -4.25 -6.57 1.83
C TYR A 156 -2.89 -7.26 1.97
N SER A 157 -2.74 -8.18 2.93
CA SER A 157 -1.48 -8.86 3.23
C SER A 157 -0.95 -9.69 2.06
N GLN A 158 -1.83 -10.26 1.23
CA GLN A 158 -1.44 -10.96 -0.01
C GLN A 158 -0.64 -10.07 -0.97
N ARG A 159 -0.72 -8.74 -0.84
CA ARG A 159 0.15 -7.82 -1.57
C ARG A 159 1.63 -8.02 -1.21
N GLY A 160 1.93 -8.20 0.08
CA GLY A 160 3.29 -8.43 0.56
C GLY A 160 3.92 -9.63 -0.14
N ASP A 161 3.29 -10.78 -0.06
CA ASP A 161 3.79 -12.00 -0.69
C ASP A 161 3.96 -11.86 -2.21
N ALA A 162 2.97 -11.28 -2.88
CA ALA A 162 3.01 -11.11 -4.33
C ALA A 162 4.01 -10.02 -4.77
N SER A 163 4.00 -8.85 -4.16
CA SER A 163 4.83 -7.70 -4.59
C SER A 163 6.27 -7.82 -4.10
N GLU A 164 6.50 -8.31 -2.89
CA GLU A 164 7.86 -8.50 -2.36
C GLU A 164 8.61 -9.57 -3.12
N ASN A 165 7.97 -10.69 -3.45
CA ASN A 165 8.57 -11.73 -4.28
C ASN A 165 8.91 -11.19 -5.68
N ARG A 166 8.03 -10.36 -6.28
CA ARG A 166 8.31 -9.77 -7.58
C ARG A 166 9.40 -8.73 -7.57
N ILE A 167 9.42 -7.87 -6.55
CA ILE A 167 10.53 -6.93 -6.35
C ILE A 167 11.84 -7.70 -6.13
N LYS A 168 11.80 -8.82 -5.41
CA LYS A 168 12.94 -9.71 -5.23
C LYS A 168 13.36 -10.36 -6.55
N ASP A 169 12.41 -10.85 -7.34
CA ASP A 169 12.69 -11.41 -8.68
C ASP A 169 13.34 -10.36 -9.59
N LEU A 170 12.82 -9.13 -9.61
CA LEU A 170 13.43 -8.03 -10.36
C LEU A 170 14.84 -7.72 -9.87
N LYS A 171 15.05 -7.64 -8.55
CA LYS A 171 16.36 -7.31 -7.97
C LYS A 171 17.37 -8.43 -8.17
N VAL A 172 17.03 -9.66 -7.78
CA VAL A 172 17.94 -10.80 -7.74
C VAL A 172 17.92 -11.57 -9.05
N GLY A 173 16.74 -11.92 -9.58
CA GLY A 173 16.58 -12.72 -10.78
C GLY A 173 17.00 -11.98 -12.04
N PHE A 174 16.72 -10.68 -12.15
CA PHE A 174 17.09 -9.84 -13.30
C PHE A 174 18.26 -8.89 -13.01
N GLY A 175 18.89 -8.99 -11.85
CA GLY A 175 20.09 -8.18 -11.52
C GLY A 175 19.80 -6.68 -11.37
N MET A 176 18.56 -6.28 -11.11
CA MET A 176 18.16 -4.87 -11.02
C MET A 176 18.42 -4.22 -9.66
N GLU A 177 19.10 -4.92 -8.78
CA GLU A 177 19.57 -4.33 -7.52
C GLU A 177 20.56 -3.19 -7.78
N TYR A 178 21.38 -3.34 -8.83
CA TYR A 178 22.35 -2.33 -9.25
C TYR A 178 22.07 -1.89 -10.68
N MET A 179 22.06 -0.56 -10.88
CA MET A 179 21.92 0.00 -12.23
C MET A 179 23.23 -0.15 -13.00
N PRO A 180 23.19 -0.55 -14.29
CA PRO A 180 24.40 -0.90 -15.05
C PRO A 180 25.32 0.29 -15.36
N CYS A 181 24.82 1.52 -15.29
CA CYS A 181 25.62 2.71 -15.62
C CYS A 181 25.12 3.98 -14.94
N GLY A 182 25.84 5.11 -15.13
CA GLY A 182 25.46 6.43 -14.60
C GLY A 182 24.39 7.18 -15.42
N SER A 183 23.92 6.66 -16.55
CA SER A 183 22.92 7.31 -17.39
C SER A 183 21.50 6.94 -16.93
N PHE A 184 20.70 7.95 -16.56
CA PHE A 184 19.32 7.75 -16.17
C PHE A 184 18.48 7.08 -17.27
N GLN A 185 18.63 7.55 -18.52
CA GLN A 185 17.88 7.03 -19.68
C GLN A 185 18.22 5.57 -19.98
N ALA A 186 19.51 5.20 -19.95
CA ALA A 186 19.94 3.82 -20.15
C ALA A 186 19.44 2.90 -19.01
N ASN A 187 19.49 3.36 -17.77
CA ASN A 187 18.96 2.62 -16.62
C ASN A 187 17.43 2.47 -16.69
N ALA A 188 16.71 3.49 -17.19
CA ALA A 188 15.26 3.40 -17.40
C ALA A 188 14.89 2.34 -18.44
N VAL A 189 15.64 2.26 -19.55
CA VAL A 189 15.46 1.21 -20.55
C VAL A 189 15.77 -0.17 -19.96
N PHE A 190 16.89 -0.29 -19.25
CA PHE A 190 17.25 -1.55 -18.56
C PHE A 190 16.15 -2.02 -17.60
N PHE A 191 15.63 -1.09 -16.79
CA PHE A 191 14.52 -1.39 -15.89
C PHE A 191 13.24 -1.82 -16.63
N ALA A 192 12.90 -1.12 -17.72
CA ALA A 192 11.75 -1.44 -18.55
C ALA A 192 11.83 -2.84 -19.19
N MET A 193 13.03 -3.29 -19.54
CA MET A 193 13.25 -4.62 -20.12
C MET A 193 13.09 -5.76 -19.11
N GLY A 194 13.25 -5.48 -17.82
CA GLY A 194 13.07 -6.47 -16.76
C GLY A 194 11.66 -6.54 -16.19
N CYS A 195 10.83 -5.50 -16.42
CA CYS A 195 9.43 -5.48 -16.00
C CYS A 195 8.52 -6.17 -17.01
#